data_b6c855edceb0af454e575559601a8085
#
_entry.id   b6c855edceb0af454e575559601a8085
#
_cell.length_a   1.000
_cell.length_b   1.000
_cell.length_c   1.000
_cell.angle_alpha   90.00
_cell.angle_beta   90.00
_cell.angle_gamma   90.00
#
_symmetry.space_group_name_H-M   'P 1'
#
loop_
_entity.id
_entity.type
_entity.pdbx_description
1 polymer ?
#
loop_
_entity_poly.entity_id
_entity_poly.type
_entity_poly.pdbx_seq_one_letter_code
_entity_poly.pdbx_strand_id
1 'polypeptide(L)'
;VGIAQANFEWIGAIPAMVLAALVFIPLYWRAGVYSIPEYLGLRYAPSVRVVAALITSVFSIFATGVALWAIALTLETYTGLPIPFGIVVMGAVVGIYSISGGLRAIAFTDAVQVAIMFLAGLVVVWIGLRETGGLADFAAALERANPTHLQAFLPADHPDFPWPGVLLGLAVVLSPAYWCGSQSILQRTLGARTAWDASAAMMFAAFGKTLVPLLIIFPGLLALVLAAELRYPDMALPWVVKHLLPPGLSGLMFIALIAALQSTIDSAINSTALMIVRDIRGVLGRRTVPDGTRDLVLGRRISIAILLGAMAFAPFVGHFGGIYQLIQTLLSLFQGPLFALLLMGALTRSATPRAGLVALVTGVVLSAALLGFGINMLYVAFLSFCYALVVIAGVSRLTPPLPATALDRLTYRRGSAVTDQAAPGPAK
;
A
#
# COMPACT_ATOMS: atom_id res chain seq x y z
N VAL A 1 5.96 1.96 19.63
CA VAL A 1 6.99 2.15 18.59
C VAL A 1 7.49 3.61 18.54
N GLY A 2 6.66 4.59 18.87
CA GLY A 2 7.06 5.98 18.99
C GLY A 2 7.57 6.61 17.70
N ILE A 3 8.60 7.49 17.83
CA ILE A 3 9.22 8.22 16.71
C ILE A 3 9.87 7.26 15.69
N ALA A 4 10.32 6.08 16.11
CA ALA A 4 10.91 5.10 15.20
C ALA A 4 10.00 4.78 13.99
N GLN A 5 8.69 4.91 14.14
CA GLN A 5 7.75 4.70 13.05
C GLN A 5 7.90 5.75 11.92
N ALA A 6 8.46 6.93 12.18
CA ALA A 6 8.74 7.93 11.14
C ALA A 6 9.67 7.39 10.04
N ASN A 7 10.53 6.44 10.37
CA ASN A 7 11.43 5.81 9.41
C ASN A 7 10.68 5.08 8.29
N PHE A 8 9.45 4.64 8.51
CA PHE A 8 8.62 4.02 7.47
C PHE A 8 8.30 5.00 6.34
N GLU A 9 8.15 6.29 6.67
CA GLU A 9 7.95 7.33 5.69
C GLU A 9 9.28 7.86 5.15
N TRP A 10 10.20 8.22 6.01
CA TRP A 10 11.44 8.93 5.62
C TRP A 10 12.45 8.03 4.92
N ILE A 11 12.78 6.88 5.52
CA ILE A 11 13.77 5.93 4.97
C ILE A 11 13.11 4.93 4.03
N GLY A 12 11.86 4.55 4.33
CA GLY A 12 11.11 3.60 3.52
C GLY A 12 10.46 4.27 2.31
N ALA A 13 9.39 5.03 2.52
CA ALA A 13 8.52 5.49 1.44
C ALA A 13 9.18 6.51 0.50
N ILE A 14 9.87 7.53 1.03
CA ILE A 14 10.41 8.62 0.20
C ILE A 14 11.42 8.10 -0.85
N PRO A 15 12.47 7.33 -0.51
CA PRO A 15 13.39 6.79 -1.51
C PRO A 15 12.71 5.84 -2.49
N ALA A 16 11.74 5.05 -2.03
CA ALA A 16 10.99 4.15 -2.88
C ALA A 16 10.12 4.89 -3.90
N MET A 17 9.49 6.01 -3.50
CA MET A 17 8.71 6.87 -4.39
C MET A 17 9.60 7.56 -5.44
N VAL A 18 10.82 7.98 -5.04
CA VAL A 18 11.82 8.52 -5.98
C VAL A 18 12.21 7.45 -7.00
N LEU A 19 12.48 6.22 -6.55
CA LEU A 19 12.76 5.08 -7.43
C LEU A 19 11.58 4.82 -8.39
N ALA A 20 10.35 4.82 -7.88
CA ALA A 20 9.15 4.66 -8.71
C ALA A 20 9.04 5.77 -9.77
N ALA A 21 9.23 7.04 -9.38
CA ALA A 21 9.13 8.19 -10.27
C ALA A 21 10.17 8.17 -11.39
N LEU A 22 11.43 7.78 -11.07
CA LEU A 22 12.53 7.88 -12.01
C LEU A 22 12.71 6.63 -12.91
N VAL A 23 12.28 5.46 -12.42
CA VAL A 23 12.55 4.18 -13.10
C VAL A 23 11.25 3.50 -13.53
N PHE A 24 10.35 3.21 -12.60
CA PHE A 24 9.23 2.31 -12.87
C PHE A 24 8.06 2.99 -13.58
N ILE A 25 7.68 4.21 -13.22
CA ILE A 25 6.60 4.94 -13.90
C ILE A 25 6.92 5.16 -15.37
N PRO A 26 8.08 5.71 -15.76
CA PRO A 26 8.47 5.84 -17.17
C PRO A 26 8.52 4.50 -17.90
N LEU A 27 8.96 3.42 -17.21
CA LEU A 27 9.00 2.09 -17.77
C LEU A 27 7.59 1.57 -18.09
N TYR A 28 6.64 1.68 -17.15
CA TYR A 28 5.26 1.23 -17.35
C TYR A 28 4.53 2.02 -18.43
N TRP A 29 4.76 3.34 -18.50
CA TRP A 29 4.26 4.19 -19.57
C TRP A 29 4.75 3.73 -20.94
N ARG A 30 6.06 3.49 -21.09
CA ARG A 30 6.64 3.00 -22.34
C ARG A 30 6.15 1.60 -22.70
N ALA A 31 5.97 0.74 -21.70
CA ALA A 31 5.44 -0.61 -21.89
C ALA A 31 3.94 -0.60 -22.32
N GLY A 32 3.21 0.49 -22.04
CA GLY A 32 1.80 0.62 -22.37
C GLY A 32 0.89 -0.32 -21.57
N VAL A 33 1.27 -0.65 -20.34
CA VAL A 33 0.53 -1.59 -19.48
C VAL A 33 -0.51 -0.89 -18.63
N TYR A 34 -1.60 -1.60 -18.32
CA TYR A 34 -2.67 -1.12 -17.43
C TYR A 34 -2.60 -1.71 -16.03
N SER A 35 -1.81 -2.77 -15.85
CA SER A 35 -1.64 -3.40 -14.54
C SER A 35 -0.20 -3.89 -14.32
N ILE A 36 0.18 -4.01 -13.04
CA ILE A 36 1.46 -4.61 -12.66
C ILE A 36 1.54 -6.09 -13.08
N PRO A 37 0.50 -6.92 -12.85
CA PRO A 37 0.49 -8.28 -13.37
C PRO A 37 0.64 -8.34 -14.89
N GLU A 38 0.07 -7.38 -15.64
CA GLU A 38 0.23 -7.31 -17.09
C GLU A 38 1.68 -7.07 -17.49
N TYR A 39 2.37 -6.12 -16.83
CA TYR A 39 3.79 -5.90 -17.04
C TYR A 39 4.59 -7.19 -16.80
N LEU A 40 4.33 -7.88 -15.68
CA LEU A 40 5.00 -9.15 -15.39
C LEU A 40 4.67 -10.24 -16.41
N GLY A 41 3.43 -10.25 -16.90
CA GLY A 41 3.01 -11.17 -17.98
C GLY A 41 3.77 -10.95 -19.28
N LEU A 42 3.92 -9.70 -19.70
CA LEU A 42 4.69 -9.32 -20.89
C LEU A 42 6.18 -9.58 -20.70
N ARG A 43 6.69 -9.30 -19.49
CA ARG A 43 8.13 -9.42 -19.20
C ARG A 43 8.57 -10.87 -18.97
N TYR A 44 7.70 -11.72 -18.46
CA TYR A 44 8.02 -13.11 -18.14
C TYR A 44 7.10 -14.09 -18.89
N ALA A 45 5.88 -14.31 -18.38
CA ALA A 45 4.92 -15.24 -18.98
C ALA A 45 3.48 -14.94 -18.52
N PRO A 46 2.45 -15.35 -19.29
CA PRO A 46 1.06 -15.25 -18.86
C PRO A 46 0.77 -15.94 -17.53
N SER A 47 1.45 -17.02 -17.21
CA SER A 47 1.35 -17.72 -15.91
C SER A 47 1.79 -16.83 -14.75
N VAL A 48 2.87 -16.05 -14.90
CA VAL A 48 3.34 -15.09 -13.89
C VAL A 48 2.29 -13.98 -13.69
N ARG A 49 1.66 -13.51 -14.79
CA ARG A 49 0.55 -12.54 -14.72
C ARG A 49 -0.59 -13.04 -13.85
N VAL A 50 -1.05 -14.28 -14.08
CA VAL A 50 -2.16 -14.86 -13.33
C VAL A 50 -1.80 -15.05 -11.85
N VAL A 51 -0.62 -15.60 -11.55
CA VAL A 51 -0.18 -15.84 -10.17
C VAL A 51 -0.01 -14.52 -9.41
N ALA A 52 0.64 -13.52 -10.02
CA ALA A 52 0.80 -12.20 -9.41
C ALA A 52 -0.56 -11.52 -9.16
N ALA A 53 -1.48 -11.59 -10.14
CA ALA A 53 -2.83 -11.04 -9.98
C ALA A 53 -3.61 -11.73 -8.87
N LEU A 54 -3.50 -13.06 -8.74
CA LEU A 54 -4.17 -13.82 -7.69
C LEU A 54 -3.65 -13.43 -6.31
N ILE A 55 -2.32 -13.42 -6.11
CA ILE A 55 -1.69 -13.06 -4.84
C ILE A 55 -2.09 -11.64 -4.43
N THR A 56 -1.97 -10.67 -5.35
CA THR A 56 -2.31 -9.27 -5.08
C THR A 56 -3.81 -9.10 -4.80
N SER A 57 -4.69 -9.86 -5.47
CA SER A 57 -6.14 -9.82 -5.23
C SER A 57 -6.49 -10.35 -3.83
N VAL A 58 -5.89 -11.44 -3.40
CA VAL A 58 -6.08 -11.98 -2.04
C VAL A 58 -5.63 -10.97 -1.00
N PHE A 59 -4.44 -10.38 -1.17
CA PHE A 59 -3.96 -9.31 -0.28
C PHE A 59 -4.94 -8.14 -0.22
N SER A 60 -5.48 -7.69 -1.36
CA SER A 60 -6.41 -6.57 -1.41
C SER A 60 -7.70 -6.82 -0.61
N ILE A 61 -8.19 -8.06 -0.57
CA ILE A 61 -9.36 -8.42 0.24
C ILE A 61 -9.05 -8.21 1.74
N PHE A 62 -7.90 -8.69 2.19
CA PHE A 62 -7.47 -8.50 3.58
C PHE A 62 -7.23 -7.03 3.91
N ALA A 63 -6.55 -6.29 3.03
CA ALA A 63 -6.31 -4.86 3.21
C ALA A 63 -7.62 -4.04 3.27
N THR A 64 -8.61 -4.41 2.46
CA THR A 64 -9.96 -3.82 2.50
C THR A 64 -10.63 -4.11 3.84
N GLY A 65 -10.51 -5.34 4.38
CA GLY A 65 -11.04 -5.70 5.70
C GLY A 65 -10.39 -4.92 6.84
N VAL A 66 -9.07 -4.70 6.77
CA VAL A 66 -8.34 -3.85 7.72
C VAL A 66 -8.83 -2.40 7.67
N ALA A 67 -9.06 -1.85 6.47
CA ALA A 67 -9.59 -0.50 6.32
C ALA A 67 -11.03 -0.38 6.85
N LEU A 68 -11.89 -1.39 6.64
CA LEU A 68 -13.23 -1.45 7.23
C LEU A 68 -13.18 -1.51 8.77
N TRP A 69 -12.26 -2.28 9.34
CA TRP A 69 -12.02 -2.28 10.79
C TRP A 69 -11.63 -0.89 11.29
N ALA A 70 -10.69 -0.21 10.61
CA ALA A 70 -10.26 1.14 10.98
C ALA A 70 -11.41 2.16 10.97
N ILE A 71 -12.29 2.08 9.96
CA ILE A 71 -13.51 2.90 9.90
C ILE A 71 -14.42 2.59 11.09
N ALA A 72 -14.71 1.31 11.35
CA ALA A 72 -15.58 0.88 12.44
C ALA A 72 -15.03 1.29 13.81
N LEU A 73 -13.72 1.18 14.02
CA LEU A 73 -13.03 1.63 15.21
C LEU A 73 -13.13 3.15 15.42
N THR A 74 -12.99 3.92 14.34
CA THR A 74 -13.19 5.37 14.36
C THR A 74 -14.64 5.70 14.72
N LEU A 75 -15.60 5.00 14.13
CA LEU A 75 -17.02 5.16 14.42
C LEU A 75 -17.35 4.82 15.88
N GLU A 76 -16.84 3.70 16.41
CA GLU A 76 -16.99 3.32 17.83
C GLU A 76 -16.45 4.41 18.76
N THR A 77 -15.25 4.95 18.47
CA THR A 77 -14.63 6.00 19.28
C THR A 77 -15.49 7.26 19.37
N TYR A 78 -16.16 7.65 18.28
CA TYR A 78 -16.97 8.87 18.24
C TYR A 78 -18.38 8.66 18.75
N THR A 79 -19.03 7.57 18.38
CA THR A 79 -20.47 7.35 18.59
C THR A 79 -20.80 6.31 19.67
N GLY A 80 -19.83 5.48 20.07
CA GLY A 80 -20.04 4.36 20.96
C GLY A 80 -20.71 3.13 20.29
N LEU A 81 -20.93 3.16 18.97
CA LEU A 81 -21.52 2.05 18.23
C LEU A 81 -20.54 0.85 18.19
N PRO A 82 -21.02 -0.38 18.45
CA PRO A 82 -20.15 -1.56 18.43
C PRO A 82 -19.45 -1.76 17.09
N ILE A 83 -18.17 -2.15 17.10
CA ILE A 83 -17.36 -2.39 15.88
C ILE A 83 -18.07 -3.30 14.86
N PRO A 84 -18.67 -4.46 15.23
CA PRO A 84 -19.35 -5.32 14.25
C PRO A 84 -20.48 -4.61 13.52
N PHE A 85 -21.23 -3.76 14.21
CA PHE A 85 -22.30 -2.96 13.61
C PHE A 85 -21.71 -1.90 12.67
N GLY A 86 -20.62 -1.23 13.09
CA GLY A 86 -19.88 -0.28 12.26
C GLY A 86 -19.37 -0.90 10.96
N ILE A 87 -18.83 -2.13 11.00
CA ILE A 87 -18.38 -2.87 9.82
C ILE A 87 -19.54 -3.10 8.83
N VAL A 88 -20.69 -3.53 9.33
CA VAL A 88 -21.86 -3.81 8.46
C VAL A 88 -22.39 -2.52 7.84
N VAL A 89 -22.61 -1.48 8.64
CA VAL A 89 -23.14 -0.19 8.15
C VAL A 89 -22.19 0.45 7.15
N MET A 90 -20.91 0.54 7.49
CA MET A 90 -19.93 1.16 6.59
C MET A 90 -19.63 0.31 5.37
N GLY A 91 -19.62 -1.02 5.51
CA GLY A 91 -19.56 -1.92 4.36
C GLY A 91 -20.70 -1.73 3.37
N ALA A 92 -21.94 -1.55 3.87
CA ALA A 92 -23.08 -1.25 3.02
C ALA A 92 -22.96 0.12 2.33
N VAL A 93 -22.58 1.17 3.06
CA VAL A 93 -22.37 2.53 2.52
C VAL A 93 -21.29 2.53 1.44
N VAL A 94 -20.14 1.92 1.73
CA VAL A 94 -19.03 1.79 0.76
C VAL A 94 -19.48 0.98 -0.44
N GLY A 95 -20.19 -0.13 -0.26
CA GLY A 95 -20.71 -0.95 -1.35
C GLY A 95 -21.60 -0.19 -2.31
N ILE A 96 -22.53 0.60 -1.81
CA ILE A 96 -23.43 1.43 -2.62
C ILE A 96 -22.64 2.49 -3.38
N TYR A 97 -21.71 3.16 -2.70
CA TYR A 97 -20.91 4.22 -3.29
C TYR A 97 -19.91 3.70 -4.34
N SER A 98 -19.15 2.63 -4.04
CA SER A 98 -18.13 2.06 -4.95
C SER A 98 -18.73 1.53 -6.25
N ILE A 99 -19.96 1.00 -6.21
CA ILE A 99 -20.64 0.47 -7.39
C ILE A 99 -21.15 1.58 -8.29
N SER A 100 -21.47 2.77 -7.76
CA SER A 100 -22.05 3.90 -8.48
C SER A 100 -21.03 4.96 -8.91
N GLY A 101 -19.88 5.07 -8.23
CA GLY A 101 -18.87 6.09 -8.45
C GLY A 101 -17.89 5.79 -9.59
N GLY A 102 -17.33 6.83 -10.21
CA GLY A 102 -16.29 6.72 -11.24
C GLY A 102 -14.94 7.27 -10.76
N LEU A 103 -13.84 6.85 -11.37
CA LEU A 103 -12.45 7.18 -10.98
C LEU A 103 -12.16 8.68 -10.89
N ARG A 104 -12.82 9.52 -11.72
CA ARG A 104 -12.65 10.99 -11.71
C ARG A 104 -13.20 11.64 -10.44
N ALA A 105 -14.37 11.19 -9.98
CA ALA A 105 -14.99 11.71 -8.77
C ALA A 105 -14.10 11.39 -7.55
N ILE A 106 -13.60 10.16 -7.49
CA ILE A 106 -12.69 9.69 -6.42
C ILE A 106 -11.43 10.56 -6.36
N ALA A 107 -10.77 10.83 -7.49
CA ALA A 107 -9.53 11.62 -7.50
C ALA A 107 -9.74 13.06 -7.01
N PHE A 108 -10.88 13.70 -7.33
CA PHE A 108 -11.19 15.05 -6.86
C PHE A 108 -11.49 15.07 -5.35
N THR A 109 -12.30 14.14 -4.87
CA THR A 109 -12.62 14.04 -3.44
C THR A 109 -11.38 13.73 -2.61
N ASP A 110 -10.48 12.84 -3.10
CA ASP A 110 -9.21 12.53 -2.46
C ASP A 110 -8.33 13.78 -2.27
N ALA A 111 -8.23 14.64 -3.28
CA ALA A 111 -7.43 15.85 -3.19
C ALA A 111 -7.96 16.82 -2.10
N VAL A 112 -9.29 17.00 -2.01
CA VAL A 112 -9.92 17.81 -0.96
C VAL A 112 -9.70 17.18 0.42
N GLN A 113 -9.87 15.86 0.55
CA GLN A 113 -9.67 15.12 1.80
C GLN A 113 -8.23 15.24 2.30
N VAL A 114 -7.24 15.09 1.43
CA VAL A 114 -5.82 15.26 1.80
C VAL A 114 -5.57 16.67 2.34
N ALA A 115 -6.10 17.72 1.70
CA ALA A 115 -5.95 19.08 2.18
C ALA A 115 -6.56 19.26 3.59
N ILE A 116 -7.78 18.76 3.81
CA ILE A 116 -8.44 18.80 5.12
C ILE A 116 -7.63 18.05 6.17
N MET A 117 -7.15 16.83 5.84
CA MET A 117 -6.36 16.02 6.77
C MET A 117 -5.04 16.70 7.17
N PHE A 118 -4.34 17.32 6.21
CA PHE A 118 -3.11 18.06 6.51
C PHE A 118 -3.39 19.26 7.41
N LEU A 119 -4.37 20.09 7.08
CA LEU A 119 -4.72 21.27 7.86
C LEU A 119 -5.19 20.89 9.27
N ALA A 120 -6.12 19.95 9.38
CA ALA A 120 -6.64 19.52 10.68
C ALA A 120 -5.56 18.77 11.50
N GLY A 121 -4.70 17.97 10.87
CA GLY A 121 -3.57 17.33 11.53
C GLY A 121 -2.59 18.33 12.13
N LEU A 122 -2.26 19.42 11.41
CA LEU A 122 -1.43 20.50 11.95
C LEU A 122 -2.09 21.19 13.13
N VAL A 123 -3.41 21.38 13.10
CA VAL A 123 -4.17 21.94 14.23
C VAL A 123 -4.15 21.00 15.43
N VAL A 124 -4.24 19.68 15.23
CA VAL A 124 -4.08 18.68 16.31
C VAL A 124 -2.72 18.80 16.96
N VAL A 125 -1.65 18.91 16.17
CA VAL A 125 -0.28 19.10 16.68
C VAL A 125 -0.18 20.38 17.51
N TRP A 126 -0.70 21.48 16.96
CA TRP A 126 -0.64 22.79 17.64
C TRP A 126 -1.41 22.81 18.96
N ILE A 127 -2.66 22.32 18.97
CA ILE A 127 -3.47 22.25 20.20
C ILE A 127 -2.83 21.28 21.19
N GLY A 128 -2.40 20.09 20.74
CA GLY A 128 -1.78 19.10 21.60
C GLY A 128 -0.51 19.61 22.29
N LEU A 129 0.35 20.34 21.57
CA LEU A 129 1.51 20.99 22.18
C LEU A 129 1.12 22.04 23.20
N ARG A 130 0.07 22.82 22.92
CA ARG A 130 -0.42 23.83 23.86
C ARG A 130 -0.97 23.21 25.14
N GLU A 131 -1.75 22.12 25.04
CA GLU A 131 -2.32 21.40 26.19
C GLU A 131 -1.24 20.72 27.05
N THR A 132 -0.11 20.32 26.45
CA THR A 132 1.00 19.68 27.17
C THR A 132 2.03 20.68 27.71
N GLY A 133 1.81 22.01 27.58
CA GLY A 133 2.74 23.04 28.06
C GLY A 133 3.88 23.38 27.10
N GLY A 134 3.83 22.89 25.85
CA GLY A 134 4.83 23.12 24.82
C GLY A 134 5.69 21.90 24.52
N LEU A 135 6.61 22.05 23.56
CA LEU A 135 7.42 20.93 23.07
C LEU A 135 8.33 20.33 24.14
N ALA A 136 8.91 21.17 25.03
CA ALA A 136 9.81 20.69 26.09
C ALA A 136 9.05 19.86 27.14
N ASP A 137 7.90 20.35 27.60
CA ASP A 137 7.10 19.65 28.59
C ASP A 137 6.47 18.36 28.00
N PHE A 138 6.05 18.41 26.73
CA PHE A 138 5.62 17.23 26.02
C PHE A 138 6.71 16.17 25.90
N ALA A 139 7.95 16.55 25.52
CA ALA A 139 9.07 15.63 25.45
C ALA A 139 9.40 15.01 26.83
N ALA A 140 9.41 15.82 27.90
CA ALA A 140 9.62 15.34 29.26
C ALA A 140 8.50 14.41 29.75
N ALA A 141 7.25 14.67 29.37
CA ALA A 141 6.11 13.80 29.69
C ALA A 141 6.20 12.48 28.93
N LEU A 142 6.60 12.51 27.65
CA LEU A 142 6.78 11.31 26.82
C LEU A 142 7.95 10.45 27.35
N GLU A 143 9.06 11.06 27.74
CA GLU A 143 10.21 10.36 28.33
C GLU A 143 9.82 9.66 29.65
N ARG A 144 9.01 10.30 30.48
CA ARG A 144 8.48 9.69 31.71
C ARG A 144 7.51 8.54 31.43
N ALA A 145 6.67 8.70 30.40
CA ALA A 145 5.71 7.66 30.03
C ALA A 145 6.40 6.44 29.42
N ASN A 146 7.31 6.65 28.48
CA ASN A 146 8.12 5.59 27.88
C ASN A 146 9.32 6.16 27.08
N PRO A 147 10.55 6.08 27.63
CA PRO A 147 11.74 6.65 26.99
C PRO A 147 12.08 6.03 25.63
N THR A 148 11.66 4.80 25.36
CA THR A 148 11.93 4.15 24.06
C THR A 148 11.16 4.81 22.92
N HIS A 149 10.08 5.54 23.21
CA HIS A 149 9.27 6.22 22.19
C HIS A 149 9.97 7.44 21.57
N LEU A 150 11.02 7.96 22.19
CA LEU A 150 11.88 9.01 21.65
C LEU A 150 13.06 8.48 20.82
N GLN A 151 13.24 7.18 20.74
CA GLN A 151 14.31 6.58 19.93
C GLN A 151 13.93 6.56 18.46
N ALA A 152 14.80 7.10 17.60
CA ALA A 152 14.59 7.05 16.14
C ALA A 152 14.80 5.63 15.57
N PHE A 153 15.68 4.84 16.18
CA PHE A 153 15.92 3.45 15.86
C PHE A 153 15.78 2.59 17.10
N LEU A 154 14.94 1.58 17.03
CA LEU A 154 14.76 0.62 18.12
C LEU A 154 15.90 -0.42 18.09
N PRO A 155 16.20 -1.06 19.23
CA PRO A 155 17.25 -2.08 19.31
C PRO A 155 17.13 -3.19 18.26
N ALA A 156 18.26 -3.85 17.95
CA ALA A 156 18.30 -4.92 16.94
C ALA A 156 17.50 -6.17 17.34
N ASP A 157 17.22 -6.36 18.60
CA ASP A 157 16.43 -7.43 19.21
C ASP A 157 14.97 -7.05 19.47
N HIS A 158 14.55 -5.85 19.07
CA HIS A 158 13.15 -5.42 19.22
C HIS A 158 12.21 -6.36 18.43
N PRO A 159 11.13 -6.89 19.07
CA PRO A 159 10.31 -7.96 18.48
C PRO A 159 9.62 -7.55 17.19
N ASP A 160 9.14 -6.31 17.08
CA ASP A 160 8.35 -5.86 15.94
C ASP A 160 9.18 -5.09 14.90
N PHE A 161 10.03 -4.16 15.36
CA PHE A 161 10.73 -3.19 14.49
C PHE A 161 12.23 -3.09 14.82
N PRO A 162 12.99 -4.20 14.69
CA PRO A 162 14.45 -4.17 14.84
C PRO A 162 15.06 -3.27 13.76
N TRP A 163 16.00 -2.37 14.13
CA TRP A 163 16.58 -1.43 13.18
C TRP A 163 17.20 -2.09 11.92
N PRO A 164 17.85 -3.28 11.99
CA PRO A 164 18.35 -3.92 10.78
C PRO A 164 17.21 -4.38 9.87
N GLY A 165 16.10 -4.85 10.45
CA GLY A 165 14.89 -5.18 9.70
C GLY A 165 14.27 -3.97 9.01
N VAL A 166 14.24 -2.81 9.67
CA VAL A 166 13.76 -1.55 9.08
C VAL A 166 14.63 -1.15 7.88
N LEU A 167 15.95 -1.25 7.99
CA LEU A 167 16.84 -0.92 6.86
C LEU A 167 16.74 -1.94 5.73
N LEU A 168 16.87 -3.23 6.03
CA LEU A 168 16.96 -4.27 5.00
C LEU A 168 15.57 -4.70 4.48
N GLY A 169 14.63 -4.96 5.39
CA GLY A 169 13.31 -5.45 5.04
C GLY A 169 12.40 -4.35 4.53
N LEU A 170 12.28 -3.25 5.28
CA LEU A 170 11.38 -2.17 4.91
C LEU A 170 11.96 -1.28 3.80
N ALA A 171 13.12 -0.66 4.02
CA ALA A 171 13.62 0.37 3.11
C ALA A 171 14.09 -0.21 1.77
N VAL A 172 14.70 -1.42 1.77
CA VAL A 172 15.20 -2.08 0.54
C VAL A 172 14.10 -2.88 -0.17
N VAL A 173 13.12 -3.45 0.54
CA VAL A 173 12.18 -4.41 -0.06
C VAL A 173 10.73 -3.95 0.01
N LEU A 174 10.13 -3.85 1.22
CA LEU A 174 8.69 -3.65 1.36
C LEU A 174 8.22 -2.32 0.77
N SER A 175 8.92 -1.22 1.07
CA SER A 175 8.55 0.09 0.55
C SER A 175 8.75 0.20 -0.96
N PRO A 176 9.90 -0.19 -1.56
CA PRO A 176 10.04 -0.22 -3.01
C PRO A 176 9.05 -1.17 -3.69
N ALA A 177 8.79 -2.35 -3.12
CA ALA A 177 7.78 -3.27 -3.64
C ALA A 177 6.39 -2.63 -3.67
N TYR A 178 6.02 -1.91 -2.62
CA TYR A 178 4.73 -1.22 -2.53
C TYR A 178 4.64 -0.07 -3.52
N TRP A 179 5.61 0.86 -3.53
CA TRP A 179 5.53 2.06 -4.36
C TRP A 179 5.77 1.80 -5.85
N CYS A 180 6.55 0.78 -6.20
CA CYS A 180 6.80 0.38 -7.59
C CYS A 180 5.82 -0.68 -8.10
N GLY A 181 5.18 -1.45 -7.22
CA GLY A 181 4.37 -2.64 -7.56
C GLY A 181 2.91 -2.58 -7.16
N SER A 182 2.41 -1.49 -6.56
CA SER A 182 1.00 -1.37 -6.17
C SER A 182 0.12 -0.99 -7.35
N GLN A 183 -0.92 -1.81 -7.61
CA GLN A 183 -1.90 -1.56 -8.67
C GLN A 183 -2.70 -0.27 -8.45
N SER A 184 -3.08 0.03 -7.21
CA SER A 184 -3.84 1.25 -6.88
C SER A 184 -3.06 2.54 -7.16
N ILE A 185 -1.73 2.49 -7.00
CA ILE A 185 -0.82 3.62 -7.32
C ILE A 185 -0.64 3.72 -8.83
N LEU A 186 -0.31 2.60 -9.51
CA LEU A 186 -0.10 2.59 -10.95
C LEU A 186 -1.35 3.08 -11.72
N GLN A 187 -2.53 2.63 -11.32
CA GLN A 187 -3.77 3.03 -11.98
C GLN A 187 -3.99 4.55 -11.96
N ARG A 188 -3.59 5.23 -10.87
CA ARG A 188 -3.67 6.69 -10.75
C ARG A 188 -2.59 7.39 -11.57
N THR A 189 -1.37 6.87 -11.57
CA THR A 189 -0.26 7.44 -12.37
C THR A 189 -0.48 7.31 -13.86
N LEU A 190 -1.05 6.21 -14.33
CA LEU A 190 -1.42 6.03 -15.74
C LEU A 190 -2.63 6.89 -16.16
N GLY A 191 -3.38 7.45 -15.22
CA GLY A 191 -4.43 8.44 -15.48
C GLY A 191 -3.92 9.87 -15.72
N ALA A 192 -2.62 10.15 -15.55
CA ALA A 192 -2.01 11.43 -15.84
C ALA A 192 -2.01 11.72 -17.35
N ARG A 193 -1.72 12.95 -17.75
CA ARG A 193 -1.70 13.34 -19.19
C ARG A 193 -0.42 12.84 -19.89
N THR A 194 0.70 12.91 -19.19
CA THR A 194 2.02 12.53 -19.70
C THR A 194 2.77 11.68 -18.68
N ALA A 195 3.79 10.96 -19.13
CA ALA A 195 4.69 10.22 -18.25
C ALA A 195 5.43 11.16 -17.28
N TRP A 196 5.72 12.39 -17.74
CA TRP A 196 6.33 13.42 -16.90
C TRP A 196 5.41 13.86 -15.77
N ASP A 197 4.12 14.15 -16.05
CA ASP A 197 3.13 14.49 -15.04
C ASP A 197 2.96 13.39 -14.00
N ALA A 198 2.96 12.12 -14.43
CA ALA A 198 2.89 10.97 -13.54
C ALA A 198 4.11 10.89 -12.61
N SER A 199 5.33 11.09 -13.15
CA SER A 199 6.56 11.08 -12.37
C SER A 199 6.65 12.30 -11.45
N ALA A 200 6.27 13.49 -11.93
CA ALA A 200 6.25 14.73 -11.14
C ALA A 200 5.24 14.63 -9.98
N ALA A 201 4.06 14.06 -10.21
CA ALA A 201 3.07 13.82 -9.16
C ALA A 201 3.61 12.90 -8.06
N MET A 202 4.35 11.83 -8.44
CA MET A 202 4.99 10.93 -7.48
C MET A 202 6.09 11.64 -6.67
N MET A 203 6.89 12.48 -7.31
CA MET A 203 7.92 13.29 -6.62
C MET A 203 7.30 14.31 -5.67
N PHE A 204 6.21 14.96 -6.08
CA PHE A 204 5.46 15.88 -5.22
C PHE A 204 4.88 15.15 -4.00
N ALA A 205 4.31 13.96 -4.21
CA ALA A 205 3.80 13.13 -3.13
C ALA A 205 4.93 12.67 -2.18
N ALA A 206 6.12 12.35 -2.70
CA ALA A 206 7.30 12.03 -1.89
C ALA A 206 7.71 13.21 -0.99
N PHE A 207 7.67 14.44 -1.51
CA PHE A 207 7.89 15.64 -0.70
C PHE A 207 6.83 15.79 0.41
N GLY A 208 5.54 15.58 0.09
CA GLY A 208 4.47 15.60 1.08
C GLY A 208 4.64 14.56 2.20
N LYS A 209 5.24 13.40 1.88
CA LYS A 209 5.55 12.36 2.86
C LYS A 209 6.49 12.79 3.98
N THR A 210 7.27 13.84 3.81
CA THR A 210 8.13 14.38 4.89
C THR A 210 7.33 14.88 6.09
N LEU A 211 6.09 15.38 5.86
CA LEU A 211 5.19 15.90 6.89
C LEU A 211 4.27 14.83 7.50
N VAL A 212 4.09 13.68 6.83
CA VAL A 212 3.15 12.65 7.28
C VAL A 212 3.44 12.13 8.69
N PRO A 213 4.70 11.89 9.12
CA PRO A 213 4.99 11.50 10.49
C PRO A 213 4.46 12.49 11.53
N LEU A 214 4.58 13.78 11.26
CA LEU A 214 4.04 14.81 12.14
C LEU A 214 2.51 14.71 12.28
N LEU A 215 1.82 14.36 11.21
CA LEU A 215 0.36 14.30 11.18
C LEU A 215 -0.23 13.00 11.73
N ILE A 216 0.53 11.91 11.71
CA ILE A 216 0.05 10.57 12.10
C ILE A 216 0.69 10.10 13.39
N ILE A 217 2.00 10.21 13.52
CA ILE A 217 2.74 9.68 14.67
C ILE A 217 2.59 10.59 15.88
N PHE A 218 2.67 11.90 15.68
CA PHE A 218 2.57 12.86 16.76
C PHE A 218 1.23 12.76 17.52
N PRO A 219 0.04 12.65 16.88
CA PRO A 219 -1.20 12.37 17.61
C PRO A 219 -1.17 11.05 18.41
N GLY A 220 -0.48 10.02 17.89
CA GLY A 220 -0.27 8.79 18.66
C GLY A 220 0.54 8.99 19.93
N LEU A 221 1.60 9.81 19.85
CA LEU A 221 2.41 10.20 21.01
C LEU A 221 1.63 11.09 21.99
N LEU A 222 0.77 11.99 21.48
CA LEU A 222 -0.14 12.78 22.32
C LEU A 222 -1.12 11.89 23.07
N ALA A 223 -1.69 10.88 22.42
CA ALA A 223 -2.57 9.93 23.08
C ALA A 223 -1.87 9.18 24.21
N LEU A 224 -0.60 8.80 24.04
CA LEU A 224 0.18 8.14 25.08
C LEU A 224 0.36 9.01 26.33
N VAL A 225 0.48 10.32 26.15
CA VAL A 225 0.67 11.28 27.26
C VAL A 225 -0.65 11.70 27.90
N LEU A 226 -1.71 11.85 27.10
CA LEU A 226 -2.98 12.45 27.53
C LEU A 226 -4.11 11.45 27.80
N ALA A 227 -4.10 10.28 27.14
CA ALA A 227 -5.10 9.26 27.35
C ALA A 227 -4.75 8.33 28.51
N ALA A 228 -5.75 7.98 29.35
CA ALA A 228 -5.52 7.07 30.47
C ALA A 228 -5.20 5.65 29.98
N GLU A 229 -6.13 5.02 29.29
CA GLU A 229 -5.96 3.70 28.65
C GLU A 229 -6.82 3.62 27.40
N LEU A 230 -6.27 3.05 26.33
CA LEU A 230 -7.02 2.80 25.09
C LEU A 230 -7.19 1.29 24.91
N ARG A 231 -8.41 0.86 24.61
CA ARG A 231 -8.74 -0.55 24.35
C ARG A 231 -7.91 -1.14 23.19
N TYR A 232 -7.68 -0.33 22.17
CA TYR A 232 -6.82 -0.65 21.03
C TYR A 232 -5.86 0.50 20.75
N PRO A 233 -4.56 0.24 20.46
CA PRO A 233 -3.60 1.29 20.12
C PRO A 233 -4.05 2.14 18.91
N ASP A 234 -4.76 1.53 17.95
CA ASP A 234 -5.26 2.19 16.74
C ASP A 234 -6.38 3.21 17.03
N MET A 235 -6.92 3.27 18.26
CA MET A 235 -7.85 4.32 18.70
C MET A 235 -7.15 5.66 18.97
N ALA A 236 -5.83 5.69 19.04
CA ALA A 236 -5.07 6.88 19.46
C ALA A 236 -5.43 8.13 18.64
N LEU A 237 -5.36 8.06 17.31
CA LEU A 237 -5.70 9.20 16.45
C LEU A 237 -7.18 9.62 16.56
N PRO A 238 -8.18 8.73 16.42
CA PRO A 238 -9.58 9.09 16.64
C PRO A 238 -9.85 9.68 18.03
N TRP A 239 -9.20 9.15 19.08
CA TRP A 239 -9.35 9.64 20.45
C TRP A 239 -8.82 11.07 20.60
N VAL A 240 -7.60 11.33 20.12
CA VAL A 240 -7.00 12.67 20.17
C VAL A 240 -7.84 13.69 19.41
N VAL A 241 -8.30 13.34 18.22
CA VAL A 241 -9.16 14.22 17.40
C VAL A 241 -10.47 14.54 18.12
N LYS A 242 -11.08 13.55 18.77
CA LYS A 242 -12.35 13.71 19.49
C LYS A 242 -12.20 14.60 20.73
N HIS A 243 -11.09 14.47 21.48
CA HIS A 243 -10.95 15.11 22.80
C HIS A 243 -10.20 16.44 22.76
N LEU A 244 -9.29 16.64 21.81
CA LEU A 244 -8.51 17.88 21.72
C LEU A 244 -9.12 18.92 20.80
N LEU A 245 -9.81 18.52 19.73
CA LEU A 245 -10.34 19.47 18.78
C LEU A 245 -11.69 20.06 19.23
N PRO A 246 -11.96 21.37 18.96
CA PRO A 246 -13.27 21.93 19.14
C PRO A 246 -14.35 21.15 18.34
N PRO A 247 -15.62 21.14 18.79
CA PRO A 247 -16.66 20.26 18.19
C PRO A 247 -16.78 20.34 16.67
N GLY A 248 -16.80 21.52 16.08
CA GLY A 248 -16.89 21.69 14.63
C GLY A 248 -15.71 21.13 13.86
N LEU A 249 -14.48 21.38 14.35
CA LEU A 249 -13.25 20.86 13.74
C LEU A 249 -13.08 19.36 13.97
N SER A 250 -13.47 18.87 15.15
CA SER A 250 -13.50 17.43 15.44
C SER A 250 -14.43 16.69 14.49
N GLY A 251 -15.64 17.21 14.24
CA GLY A 251 -16.58 16.66 13.26
C GLY A 251 -16.03 16.66 11.83
N LEU A 252 -15.39 17.78 11.41
CA LEU A 252 -14.77 17.87 10.09
C LEU A 252 -13.64 16.84 9.92
N MET A 253 -12.78 16.67 10.94
CA MET A 253 -11.70 15.69 10.91
C MET A 253 -12.24 14.26 10.95
N PHE A 254 -13.31 14.00 11.71
CA PHE A 254 -14.00 12.70 11.71
C PHE A 254 -14.47 12.33 10.30
N ILE A 255 -15.15 13.24 9.61
CA ILE A 255 -15.60 13.02 8.22
C ILE A 255 -14.40 12.77 7.31
N ALA A 256 -13.32 13.56 7.45
CA ALA A 256 -12.12 13.40 6.65
C ALA A 256 -11.43 12.04 6.85
N LEU A 257 -11.35 11.54 8.10
CA LEU A 257 -10.81 10.23 8.41
C LEU A 257 -11.64 9.10 7.78
N ILE A 258 -12.96 9.15 7.95
CA ILE A 258 -13.87 8.18 7.34
C ILE A 258 -13.74 8.18 5.82
N ALA A 259 -13.74 9.35 5.21
CA ALA A 259 -13.67 9.51 3.76
C ALA A 259 -12.31 9.04 3.19
N ALA A 260 -11.20 9.28 3.88
CA ALA A 260 -9.88 8.80 3.47
C ALA A 260 -9.77 7.26 3.50
N LEU A 261 -10.30 6.65 4.55
CA LEU A 261 -10.35 5.18 4.66
C LEU A 261 -11.28 4.59 3.59
N GLN A 262 -12.43 5.22 3.33
CA GLN A 262 -13.36 4.82 2.28
C GLN A 262 -12.71 4.90 0.90
N SER A 263 -11.97 5.97 0.57
CA SER A 263 -11.24 6.11 -0.69
C SER A 263 -10.19 4.99 -0.88
N THR A 264 -9.55 4.54 0.21
CA THR A 264 -8.63 3.41 0.20
C THR A 264 -9.36 2.12 -0.20
N ILE A 265 -10.54 1.86 0.39
CA ILE A 265 -11.39 0.70 0.08
C ILE A 265 -11.84 0.74 -1.38
N ASP A 266 -12.33 1.88 -1.86
CA ASP A 266 -12.80 2.04 -3.24
C ASP A 266 -11.69 1.74 -4.25
N SER A 267 -10.49 2.25 -3.98
CA SER A 267 -9.31 2.02 -4.83
C SER A 267 -8.90 0.54 -4.82
N ALA A 268 -8.93 -0.12 -3.66
CA ALA A 268 -8.59 -1.54 -3.52
C ALA A 268 -9.61 -2.42 -4.26
N ILE A 269 -10.90 -2.19 -4.07
CA ILE A 269 -11.97 -2.96 -4.73
C ILE A 269 -11.90 -2.79 -6.24
N ASN A 270 -11.80 -1.56 -6.75
CA ASN A 270 -11.78 -1.30 -8.19
C ASN A 270 -10.54 -1.89 -8.87
N SER A 271 -9.34 -1.71 -8.28
CA SER A 271 -8.10 -2.26 -8.83
C SER A 271 -8.12 -3.79 -8.82
N THR A 272 -8.65 -4.40 -7.76
CA THR A 272 -8.74 -5.87 -7.64
C THR A 272 -9.76 -6.45 -8.62
N ALA A 273 -10.93 -5.84 -8.76
CA ALA A 273 -11.92 -6.26 -9.75
C ALA A 273 -11.35 -6.20 -11.17
N LEU A 274 -10.62 -5.12 -11.51
CA LEU A 274 -9.93 -4.98 -12.79
C LEU A 274 -8.91 -6.11 -13.02
N MET A 275 -8.05 -6.40 -12.01
CA MET A 275 -7.06 -7.46 -12.10
C MET A 275 -7.71 -8.83 -12.29
N ILE A 276 -8.77 -9.15 -11.55
CA ILE A 276 -9.46 -10.44 -11.68
C ILE A 276 -10.09 -10.59 -13.07
N VAL A 277 -10.76 -9.55 -13.58
CA VAL A 277 -11.41 -9.59 -14.90
C VAL A 277 -10.38 -9.67 -16.03
N ARG A 278 -9.35 -8.82 -16.02
CA ARG A 278 -8.38 -8.70 -17.12
C ARG A 278 -7.20 -9.66 -17.00
N ASP A 279 -6.60 -9.76 -15.80
CA ASP A 279 -5.34 -10.48 -15.64
C ASP A 279 -5.51 -11.95 -15.31
N ILE A 280 -6.64 -12.33 -14.69
CA ILE A 280 -6.94 -13.73 -14.42
C ILE A 280 -7.87 -14.29 -15.50
N ARG A 281 -9.11 -13.79 -15.57
CA ARG A 281 -10.11 -14.35 -16.49
C ARG A 281 -9.76 -14.11 -17.96
N GLY A 282 -9.24 -12.93 -18.31
CA GLY A 282 -8.84 -12.60 -19.68
C GLY A 282 -7.76 -13.55 -20.19
N VAL A 283 -6.75 -13.83 -19.36
CA VAL A 283 -5.67 -14.75 -19.72
C VAL A 283 -6.12 -16.20 -19.77
N LEU A 284 -6.82 -16.69 -18.73
CA LEU A 284 -7.31 -18.08 -18.68
C LEU A 284 -8.37 -18.36 -19.74
N GLY A 285 -9.23 -17.39 -20.03
CA GLY A 285 -10.27 -17.50 -21.06
C GLY A 285 -9.77 -17.26 -22.50
N ARG A 286 -8.46 -16.99 -22.70
CA ARG A 286 -7.84 -16.68 -24.01
C ARG A 286 -8.58 -15.59 -24.79
N ARG A 287 -9.17 -14.61 -24.08
CA ARG A 287 -9.92 -13.53 -24.71
C ARG A 287 -8.97 -12.41 -25.13
N THR A 288 -9.03 -12.06 -26.40
CA THR A 288 -8.23 -10.97 -26.99
C THR A 288 -8.96 -9.63 -27.02
N VAL A 289 -10.29 -9.64 -26.93
CA VAL A 289 -11.11 -8.42 -26.97
C VAL A 289 -11.97 -8.31 -25.72
N PRO A 290 -11.95 -7.15 -25.01
CA PRO A 290 -12.85 -6.89 -23.90
C PRO A 290 -14.32 -6.85 -24.35
N ASP A 291 -15.19 -7.55 -23.62
CA ASP A 291 -16.65 -7.45 -23.80
C ASP A 291 -17.17 -6.42 -22.80
N GLY A 292 -17.25 -5.16 -23.23
CA GLY A 292 -17.46 -4.01 -22.34
C GLY A 292 -18.62 -4.17 -21.36
N THR A 293 -19.79 -4.67 -21.79
CA THR A 293 -20.98 -4.82 -20.92
C THR A 293 -20.83 -6.00 -19.96
N ARG A 294 -20.37 -7.16 -20.46
CA ARG A 294 -20.22 -8.37 -19.64
C ARG A 294 -19.09 -8.23 -18.62
N ASP A 295 -17.99 -7.62 -19.02
CA ASP A 295 -16.84 -7.40 -18.13
C ASP A 295 -17.20 -6.40 -17.04
N LEU A 296 -18.04 -5.40 -17.31
CA LEU A 296 -18.55 -4.44 -16.34
C LEU A 296 -19.48 -5.09 -15.32
N VAL A 297 -20.43 -5.93 -15.77
CA VAL A 297 -21.32 -6.68 -14.85
C VAL A 297 -20.54 -7.65 -13.98
N LEU A 298 -19.55 -8.35 -14.57
CA LEU A 298 -18.69 -9.25 -13.81
C LEU A 298 -17.84 -8.47 -12.82
N GLY A 299 -17.26 -7.34 -13.20
CA GLY A 299 -16.49 -6.47 -12.29
C GLY A 299 -17.32 -6.08 -11.07
N ARG A 300 -18.57 -5.67 -11.27
CA ARG A 300 -19.49 -5.35 -10.15
C ARG A 300 -19.73 -6.53 -9.21
N ARG A 301 -19.97 -7.74 -9.77
CA ARG A 301 -20.15 -8.96 -8.95
C ARG A 301 -18.89 -9.31 -8.16
N ILE A 302 -17.72 -9.16 -8.77
CA ILE A 302 -16.44 -9.37 -8.11
C ILE A 302 -16.24 -8.32 -7.00
N SER A 303 -16.54 -7.05 -7.23
CA SER A 303 -16.48 -5.99 -6.23
C SER A 303 -17.33 -6.31 -5.00
N ILE A 304 -18.55 -6.81 -5.22
CA ILE A 304 -19.43 -7.25 -4.12
C ILE A 304 -18.81 -8.43 -3.35
N ALA A 305 -18.27 -9.43 -4.07
CA ALA A 305 -17.64 -10.59 -3.43
C ALA A 305 -16.39 -10.20 -2.61
N ILE A 306 -15.56 -9.27 -3.12
CA ILE A 306 -14.41 -8.71 -2.41
C ILE A 306 -14.86 -8.02 -1.13
N LEU A 307 -15.88 -7.17 -1.21
CA LEU A 307 -16.41 -6.43 -0.08
C LEU A 307 -16.98 -7.37 0.99
N LEU A 308 -17.75 -8.38 0.61
CA LEU A 308 -18.29 -9.37 1.54
C LEU A 308 -17.17 -10.18 2.21
N GLY A 309 -16.13 -10.59 1.45
CA GLY A 309 -14.95 -11.24 2.01
C GLY A 309 -14.19 -10.35 2.99
N ALA A 310 -14.04 -9.07 2.66
CA ALA A 310 -13.42 -8.07 3.53
C ALA A 310 -14.23 -7.84 4.83
N MET A 311 -15.56 -7.75 4.73
CA MET A 311 -16.46 -7.62 5.89
C MET A 311 -16.39 -8.86 6.80
N ALA A 312 -16.28 -10.06 6.23
CA ALA A 312 -16.12 -11.30 6.98
C ALA A 312 -14.76 -11.36 7.71
N PHE A 313 -13.70 -10.82 7.11
CA PHE A 313 -12.37 -10.78 7.71
C PHE A 313 -12.21 -9.66 8.76
N ALA A 314 -12.85 -8.50 8.56
CA ALA A 314 -12.65 -7.32 9.39
C ALA A 314 -12.76 -7.56 10.91
N PRO A 315 -13.72 -8.36 11.47
CA PRO A 315 -13.80 -8.61 12.91
C PRO A 315 -12.55 -9.27 13.51
N PHE A 316 -11.77 -9.99 12.71
CA PHE A 316 -10.57 -10.69 13.17
C PHE A 316 -9.36 -9.74 13.34
N VAL A 317 -9.38 -8.56 12.75
CA VAL A 317 -8.27 -7.60 12.77
C VAL A 317 -7.88 -7.22 14.20
N GLY A 318 -8.84 -7.08 15.11
CA GLY A 318 -8.59 -6.73 16.50
C GLY A 318 -7.80 -7.77 17.32
N HIS A 319 -7.59 -8.98 16.79
CA HIS A 319 -6.78 -10.02 17.45
C HIS A 319 -5.28 -9.91 17.11
N PHE A 320 -4.92 -9.06 16.16
CA PHE A 320 -3.52 -8.80 15.80
C PHE A 320 -3.03 -7.54 16.52
N GLY A 321 -1.75 -7.43 16.74
CA GLY A 321 -1.11 -6.39 17.58
C GLY A 321 -1.26 -4.94 17.09
N GLY A 322 -1.97 -4.69 15.98
CA GLY A 322 -2.26 -3.38 15.42
C GLY A 322 -2.43 -3.46 13.90
N ILE A 323 -3.17 -2.48 13.36
CA ILE A 323 -3.45 -2.36 11.91
C ILE A 323 -2.15 -2.37 11.09
N TYR A 324 -1.18 -1.57 11.50
CA TYR A 324 0.06 -1.43 10.77
C TYR A 324 0.87 -2.73 10.75
N GLN A 325 1.02 -3.40 11.89
CA GLN A 325 1.75 -4.66 12.00
C GLN A 325 1.11 -5.76 11.14
N LEU A 326 -0.22 -5.86 11.17
CA LEU A 326 -0.95 -6.81 10.34
C LEU A 326 -0.73 -6.58 8.85
N ILE A 327 -0.86 -5.32 8.39
CA ILE A 327 -0.63 -4.97 6.97
C ILE A 327 0.80 -5.32 6.54
N GLN A 328 1.82 -4.99 7.34
CA GLN A 328 3.21 -5.29 7.01
C GLN A 328 3.49 -6.80 7.01
N THR A 329 2.87 -7.54 7.91
CA THR A 329 2.97 -9.01 7.92
C THR A 329 2.36 -9.61 6.65
N LEU A 330 1.17 -9.16 6.25
CA LEU A 330 0.53 -9.60 5.01
C LEU A 330 1.36 -9.23 3.76
N LEU A 331 1.95 -8.04 3.74
CA LEU A 331 2.81 -7.59 2.64
C LEU A 331 4.11 -8.42 2.56
N SER A 332 4.69 -8.79 3.70
CA SER A 332 5.94 -9.57 3.74
C SER A 332 5.81 -10.95 3.11
N LEU A 333 4.58 -11.50 3.03
CA LEU A 333 4.33 -12.79 2.39
C LEU A 333 4.71 -12.84 0.91
N PHE A 334 4.55 -11.75 0.18
CA PHE A 334 4.71 -11.79 -1.28
C PHE A 334 5.51 -10.63 -1.87
N GLN A 335 5.69 -9.53 -1.15
CA GLN A 335 6.37 -8.36 -1.71
C GLN A 335 7.85 -8.59 -1.96
N GLY A 336 8.52 -9.42 -1.15
CA GLY A 336 9.92 -9.78 -1.40
C GLY A 336 10.11 -10.42 -2.78
N PRO A 337 9.49 -11.57 -3.05
CA PRO A 337 9.56 -12.21 -4.37
C PRO A 337 9.03 -11.33 -5.51
N LEU A 338 7.91 -10.62 -5.30
CA LEU A 338 7.33 -9.75 -6.31
C LEU A 338 8.30 -8.61 -6.70
N PHE A 339 8.94 -7.99 -5.73
CA PHE A 339 9.91 -6.92 -5.99
C PHE A 339 11.16 -7.45 -6.69
N ALA A 340 11.63 -8.64 -6.35
CA ALA A 340 12.72 -9.28 -7.07
C ALA A 340 12.39 -9.46 -8.56
N LEU A 341 11.16 -9.89 -8.88
CA LEU A 341 10.70 -10.00 -10.26
C LEU A 341 10.65 -8.62 -10.94
N LEU A 342 10.09 -7.61 -10.29
CA LEU A 342 10.01 -6.26 -10.84
C LEU A 342 11.40 -5.69 -11.09
N LEU A 343 12.31 -5.79 -10.12
CA LEU A 343 13.67 -5.26 -10.21
C LEU A 343 14.47 -5.96 -11.29
N MET A 344 14.51 -7.31 -11.28
CA MET A 344 15.23 -8.09 -12.29
C MET A 344 14.58 -7.94 -13.66
N GLY A 345 13.27 -7.84 -13.72
CA GLY A 345 12.53 -7.59 -14.97
C GLY A 345 12.84 -6.24 -15.59
N ALA A 346 12.93 -5.20 -14.76
CA ALA A 346 13.22 -3.85 -15.21
C ALA A 346 14.70 -3.64 -15.59
N LEU A 347 15.61 -4.18 -14.80
CA LEU A 347 17.04 -3.85 -14.91
C LEU A 347 17.85 -4.85 -15.73
N THR A 348 17.37 -6.08 -15.96
CA THR A 348 18.12 -7.12 -16.66
C THR A 348 17.36 -7.66 -17.87
N ARG A 349 18.10 -8.12 -18.87
CA ARG A 349 17.54 -8.81 -20.05
C ARG A 349 17.65 -10.33 -19.93
N SER A 350 18.42 -10.82 -18.97
CA SER A 350 18.72 -12.24 -18.79
C SER A 350 17.66 -13.00 -18.03
N ALA A 351 16.79 -12.31 -17.26
CA ALA A 351 15.73 -12.96 -16.50
C ALA A 351 14.71 -13.63 -17.43
N THR A 352 14.49 -14.94 -17.22
CA THR A 352 13.69 -15.80 -18.11
C THR A 352 12.26 -16.02 -17.60
N PRO A 353 11.30 -16.39 -18.47
CA PRO A 353 9.92 -16.66 -18.09
C PRO A 353 9.76 -17.71 -16.97
N ARG A 354 10.49 -18.83 -17.08
CA ARG A 354 10.45 -19.90 -16.08
C ARG A 354 11.02 -19.46 -14.74
N ALA A 355 12.11 -18.68 -14.78
CA ALA A 355 12.73 -18.16 -13.57
C ALA A 355 11.78 -17.25 -12.79
N GLY A 356 11.02 -16.39 -13.47
CA GLY A 356 10.02 -15.53 -12.85
C GLY A 356 8.93 -16.33 -12.12
N LEU A 357 8.35 -17.36 -12.78
CA LEU A 357 7.31 -18.17 -12.17
C LEU A 357 7.82 -18.94 -10.95
N VAL A 358 8.96 -19.61 -11.10
CA VAL A 358 9.56 -20.42 -10.01
C VAL A 358 9.88 -19.52 -8.81
N ALA A 359 10.55 -18.39 -9.05
CA ALA A 359 10.92 -17.45 -7.98
C ALA A 359 9.69 -16.88 -7.24
N LEU A 360 8.62 -16.52 -7.97
CA LEU A 360 7.41 -16.00 -7.36
C LEU A 360 6.73 -17.05 -6.46
N VAL A 361 6.49 -18.25 -6.99
CA VAL A 361 5.77 -19.29 -6.24
C VAL A 361 6.59 -19.78 -5.05
N THR A 362 7.86 -20.17 -5.28
CA THR A 362 8.71 -20.70 -4.20
C THR A 362 9.08 -19.64 -3.17
N GLY A 363 9.21 -18.36 -3.60
CA GLY A 363 9.46 -17.24 -2.72
C GLY A 363 8.30 -16.96 -1.76
N VAL A 364 7.05 -17.01 -2.25
CA VAL A 364 5.84 -16.89 -1.41
C VAL A 364 5.74 -18.05 -0.43
N VAL A 365 6.01 -19.28 -0.87
CA VAL A 365 6.03 -20.45 0.02
C VAL A 365 7.10 -20.29 1.10
N LEU A 366 8.30 -19.83 0.74
CA LEU A 366 9.35 -19.54 1.70
C LEU A 366 8.94 -18.47 2.71
N SER A 367 8.33 -17.37 2.25
CA SER A 367 7.84 -16.32 3.14
C SER A 367 6.84 -16.85 4.16
N ALA A 368 5.88 -17.66 3.69
CA ALA A 368 4.89 -18.28 4.58
C ALA A 368 5.54 -19.23 5.60
N ALA A 369 6.52 -20.03 5.18
CA ALA A 369 7.27 -20.90 6.07
C ALA A 369 8.06 -20.11 7.13
N LEU A 370 8.79 -19.07 6.72
CA LEU A 370 9.56 -18.20 7.63
C LEU A 370 8.67 -17.52 8.67
N LEU A 371 7.49 -17.00 8.25
CA LEU A 371 6.50 -16.46 9.19
C LEU A 371 5.97 -17.53 10.14
N GLY A 372 5.70 -18.75 9.64
CA GLY A 372 5.26 -19.88 10.46
C GLY A 372 6.29 -20.31 11.51
N PHE A 373 7.58 -20.09 11.25
CA PHE A 373 8.67 -20.26 12.23
C PHE A 373 8.84 -19.07 13.19
N GLY A 374 7.97 -18.05 13.12
CA GLY A 374 8.03 -16.90 14.01
C GLY A 374 9.11 -15.87 13.64
N ILE A 375 9.66 -15.91 12.44
CA ILE A 375 10.64 -14.92 11.98
C ILE A 375 9.91 -13.59 11.75
N ASN A 376 10.51 -12.51 12.25
CA ASN A 376 9.96 -11.16 12.10
C ASN A 376 9.70 -10.80 10.62
N MET A 377 8.54 -10.20 10.35
CA MET A 377 8.04 -9.84 9.02
C MET A 377 9.03 -9.05 8.14
N LEU A 378 9.85 -8.19 8.74
CA LEU A 378 10.84 -7.39 8.01
C LEU A 378 11.98 -8.26 7.49
N TYR A 379 12.45 -9.20 8.30
CA TYR A 379 13.46 -10.17 7.85
C TYR A 379 12.89 -11.16 6.83
N VAL A 380 11.63 -11.60 7.00
CA VAL A 380 10.95 -12.44 6.00
C VAL A 380 10.94 -11.79 4.63
N ALA A 381 10.59 -10.50 4.55
CA ALA A 381 10.59 -9.77 3.29
C ALA A 381 11.98 -9.72 2.65
N PHE A 382 13.02 -9.44 3.43
CA PHE A 382 14.40 -9.37 2.93
C PHE A 382 14.93 -10.74 2.49
N LEU A 383 14.75 -11.77 3.31
CA LEU A 383 15.24 -13.12 3.02
C LEU A 383 14.54 -13.70 1.77
N SER A 384 13.23 -13.52 1.65
CA SER A 384 12.49 -14.00 0.48
C SER A 384 12.84 -13.22 -0.79
N PHE A 385 13.16 -11.93 -0.68
CA PHE A 385 13.69 -11.13 -1.78
C PHE A 385 15.06 -11.65 -2.26
N CYS A 386 16.01 -11.84 -1.33
CA CYS A 386 17.32 -12.38 -1.66
C CYS A 386 17.23 -13.79 -2.27
N TYR A 387 16.39 -14.65 -1.70
CA TYR A 387 16.11 -15.97 -2.24
C TYR A 387 15.57 -15.88 -3.67
N ALA A 388 14.59 -15.04 -3.92
CA ALA A 388 14.00 -14.86 -5.25
C ALA A 388 15.02 -14.36 -6.27
N LEU A 389 15.93 -13.43 -5.90
CA LEU A 389 17.03 -13.00 -6.76
C LEU A 389 17.97 -14.16 -7.14
N VAL A 390 18.34 -15.00 -6.16
CA VAL A 390 19.20 -16.17 -6.41
C VAL A 390 18.49 -17.17 -7.32
N VAL A 391 17.21 -17.44 -7.08
CA VAL A 391 16.41 -18.35 -7.94
C VAL A 391 16.28 -17.80 -9.35
N ILE A 392 15.99 -16.49 -9.50
CA ILE A 392 15.92 -15.87 -10.84
C ILE A 392 17.28 -16.02 -11.55
N ALA A 393 18.37 -15.70 -10.89
CA ALA A 393 19.70 -15.77 -11.48
C ALA A 393 20.09 -17.24 -11.85
N GLY A 394 19.81 -18.19 -10.97
CA GLY A 394 20.13 -19.61 -11.17
C GLY A 394 19.29 -20.24 -12.29
N VAL A 395 17.98 -20.12 -12.23
CA VAL A 395 17.06 -20.72 -13.22
C VAL A 395 17.21 -20.05 -14.60
N SER A 396 17.52 -18.75 -14.64
CA SER A 396 17.77 -18.06 -15.92
C SER A 396 18.98 -18.56 -16.68
N ARG A 397 19.97 -19.15 -16.00
CA ARG A 397 21.12 -19.79 -16.68
C ARG A 397 20.74 -21.11 -17.35
N LEU A 398 19.66 -21.74 -16.90
CA LEU A 398 19.21 -23.06 -17.37
C LEU A 398 18.04 -22.97 -18.38
N THR A 399 17.54 -21.76 -18.63
CA THR A 399 16.34 -21.56 -19.46
C THR A 399 16.54 -20.44 -20.49
N PRO A 400 15.92 -20.54 -21.69
CA PRO A 400 16.13 -19.53 -22.73
C PRO A 400 15.45 -18.20 -22.37
N PRO A 401 16.13 -17.05 -22.64
CA PRO A 401 15.57 -15.72 -22.47
C PRO A 401 14.52 -15.40 -23.53
N LEU A 402 13.74 -14.34 -23.29
CA LEU A 402 12.86 -13.77 -24.29
C LEU A 402 13.68 -13.10 -25.42
N PRO A 403 13.12 -12.99 -26.65
CA PRO A 403 13.76 -12.27 -27.75
C PRO A 403 14.11 -10.82 -27.37
N ALA A 404 15.27 -10.34 -27.78
CA ALA A 404 15.77 -9.01 -27.44
C ALA A 404 14.78 -7.89 -27.85
N THR A 405 14.12 -8.05 -29.01
CA THR A 405 13.11 -7.12 -29.52
C THR A 405 11.89 -6.98 -28.60
N ALA A 406 11.46 -8.07 -27.96
CA ALA A 406 10.37 -8.04 -26.99
C ALA A 406 10.76 -7.28 -25.70
N LEU A 407 12.04 -7.32 -25.33
CA LEU A 407 12.56 -6.69 -24.11
C LEU A 407 12.82 -5.19 -24.24
N ASP A 408 12.87 -4.64 -25.45
CA ASP A 408 13.23 -3.23 -25.67
C ASP A 408 12.29 -2.23 -25.01
N ARG A 409 11.00 -2.54 -24.89
CA ARG A 409 10.01 -1.71 -24.21
C ARG A 409 9.81 -2.07 -22.74
N LEU A 410 10.31 -3.23 -22.31
CA LEU A 410 10.06 -3.82 -20.99
C LEU A 410 11.25 -3.71 -20.03
N THR A 411 12.39 -3.20 -20.49
CA THR A 411 13.59 -2.99 -19.66
C THR A 411 13.96 -1.51 -19.60
N TYR A 412 14.48 -1.08 -18.46
CA TYR A 412 14.96 0.28 -18.27
C TYR A 412 16.18 0.58 -19.17
N ARG A 413 16.19 1.74 -19.81
CA ARG A 413 17.35 2.25 -20.59
C ARG A 413 17.77 3.61 -20.04
N ARG A 414 19.04 3.73 -19.69
CA ARG A 414 19.62 5.01 -19.28
C ARG A 414 19.56 5.97 -20.48
N GLY A 415 18.94 7.14 -20.29
CA GLY A 415 18.78 8.13 -21.38
C GLY A 415 17.47 8.04 -22.17
N SER A 416 16.59 7.06 -21.90
CA SER A 416 15.17 7.20 -22.29
C SER A 416 14.54 8.22 -21.33
N ALA A 417 14.95 9.49 -21.51
CA ALA A 417 14.35 10.61 -20.81
C ALA A 417 12.84 10.53 -20.97
N VAL A 418 12.13 11.01 -19.96
CA VAL A 418 10.69 11.30 -19.97
C VAL A 418 10.44 12.31 -21.10
N THR A 419 10.59 11.85 -22.34
CA THR A 419 10.18 12.63 -23.50
C THR A 419 8.66 12.65 -23.52
N ASP A 420 8.10 13.77 -23.91
CA ASP A 420 6.66 14.08 -24.07
C ASP A 420 5.94 13.12 -25.05
N GLN A 421 6.04 11.83 -24.82
CA GLN A 421 5.22 10.86 -25.54
C GLN A 421 3.86 10.87 -24.85
N ALA A 422 2.88 11.48 -25.53
CA ALA A 422 1.47 11.28 -25.22
C ALA A 422 1.22 9.78 -25.02
N ALA A 423 0.39 9.45 -24.00
CA ALA A 423 -0.02 8.06 -23.78
C ALA A 423 -0.40 7.43 -25.12
N PRO A 424 0.03 6.21 -25.45
CA PRO A 424 -0.55 5.50 -26.58
C PRO A 424 -2.05 5.45 -26.32
N GLY A 425 -2.81 6.14 -27.17
CA GLY A 425 -4.26 6.18 -27.05
C GLY A 425 -4.78 4.75 -26.93
N PRO A 426 -5.92 4.53 -26.22
CA PRO A 426 -6.49 3.21 -26.10
C PRO A 426 -6.56 2.61 -27.52
N ALA A 427 -5.97 1.44 -27.70
CA ALA A 427 -6.10 0.71 -28.94
C ALA A 427 -7.62 0.60 -29.21
N LYS A 428 -8.04 1.25 -30.33
CA LYS A 428 -9.43 1.30 -30.78
C LYS A 428 -10.00 -0.09 -30.95
#